data_f1eb09205ad23c100393499ee03a6644
#
_entry.id   f1eb09205ad23c100393499ee03a6644
#
_cell.length_a   1.000
_cell.length_b   1.000
_cell.length_c   1.000
_cell.angle_alpha   90.00
_cell.angle_beta   90.00
_cell.angle_gamma   90.00
#
_symmetry.space_group_name_H-M   'P 1'
#
loop_
_entity.id
_entity.type
_entity.pdbx_description
1 polymer ?
#
loop_
_entity_poly.entity_id
_entity_poly.type
_entity_poly.pdbx_seq_one_letter_code
_entity_poly.pdbx_strand_id
1 'polypeptide(L)'
;MAEEIERKFLVKEGWQPQNKGTRIAQGYLSSAPERTVRVRIRGSKGYLTVKGKNTGIRRAEFEYEIPLADAEAMLALCETPPVEKTRYLEDYAGFTWEIDIFAGANAGLRVAEIELPAEDTAFKKPDWAGVEVSGDARYYNSSLSLHPYQ
;
A
#
# COMPACT_ATOMS: atom_id res chain seq x y z
N MET A 1 -13.12 -13.05 8.81
CA MET A 1 -13.36 -11.67 9.14
C MET A 1 -12.50 -10.77 8.26
N ALA A 2 -13.09 -9.69 7.73
CA ALA A 2 -12.40 -8.78 6.81
C ALA A 2 -11.44 -7.88 7.58
N GLU A 3 -10.20 -8.31 7.69
CA GLU A 3 -9.20 -7.65 8.52
C GLU A 3 -7.82 -7.85 7.93
N GLU A 4 -6.96 -6.82 8.00
CA GLU A 4 -5.57 -6.97 7.61
C GLU A 4 -4.65 -6.75 8.81
N ILE A 5 -3.58 -7.51 8.84
CA ILE A 5 -2.49 -7.37 9.80
C ILE A 5 -1.23 -7.29 8.97
N GLU A 6 -0.59 -6.11 8.93
CA GLU A 6 0.60 -5.94 8.11
C GLU A 6 1.66 -5.08 8.80
N ARG A 7 2.91 -5.32 8.41
CA ARG A 7 4.03 -4.51 8.86
C ARG A 7 4.71 -3.89 7.65
N LYS A 8 5.25 -2.71 7.82
CA LYS A 8 5.79 -1.89 6.75
C LYS A 8 7.22 -1.47 7.08
N PHE A 9 8.08 -1.53 6.07
CA PHE A 9 9.50 -1.23 6.20
C PHE A 9 9.98 -0.35 5.05
N LEU A 10 10.97 0.48 5.30
CA LEU A 10 11.67 1.15 4.22
C LEU A 10 12.59 0.16 3.53
N VAL A 11 12.79 0.33 2.22
CA VAL A 11 13.65 -0.55 1.43
C VAL A 11 15.04 0.08 1.32
N LYS A 12 16.08 -0.69 1.63
CA LYS A 12 17.45 -0.22 1.56
C LYS A 12 17.91 0.02 0.11
N GLU A 13 18.87 0.91 -0.07
CA GLU A 13 19.53 1.10 -1.34
C GLU A 13 20.16 -0.22 -1.79
N GLY A 14 20.21 -0.43 -3.08
CA GLY A 14 20.80 -1.65 -3.64
C GLY A 14 19.80 -2.75 -3.96
N TRP A 15 18.58 -2.70 -3.38
CA TRP A 15 17.55 -3.64 -3.79
C TRP A 15 17.17 -3.39 -5.24
N GLN A 16 17.05 -4.45 -6.03
CA GLN A 16 16.66 -4.39 -7.43
C GLN A 16 15.46 -5.28 -7.69
N PRO A 17 14.52 -4.84 -8.56
CA PRO A 17 13.37 -5.67 -8.93
C PRO A 17 13.81 -6.99 -9.59
N GLN A 18 13.12 -8.08 -9.24
CA GLN A 18 13.35 -9.40 -9.80
C GLN A 18 12.33 -9.75 -10.90
N ASN A 19 11.37 -8.87 -11.15
CA ASN A 19 10.31 -9.07 -12.12
C ASN A 19 9.80 -7.73 -12.64
N LYS A 20 8.78 -7.79 -13.50
CA LYS A 20 8.22 -6.61 -14.16
C LYS A 20 7.44 -5.68 -13.25
N GLY A 21 6.88 -6.23 -12.18
CA GLY A 21 5.97 -5.49 -11.31
C GLY A 21 4.63 -5.19 -11.95
N THR A 22 3.78 -4.52 -11.19
CA THR A 22 2.44 -4.11 -11.62
C THR A 22 2.23 -2.65 -11.27
N ARG A 23 1.79 -1.84 -12.25
CA ARG A 23 1.47 -0.44 -12.01
C ARG A 23 0.20 -0.31 -11.19
N ILE A 24 0.25 0.61 -10.23
CA ILE A 24 -0.90 0.96 -9.38
C ILE A 24 -1.08 2.46 -9.40
N ALA A 25 -2.33 2.89 -9.62
CA ALA A 25 -2.76 4.28 -9.42
C ALA A 25 -3.91 4.24 -8.44
N GLN A 26 -3.85 5.02 -7.38
CA GLN A 26 -4.87 5.00 -6.34
C GLN A 26 -5.14 6.38 -5.78
N GLY A 27 -6.38 6.59 -5.35
CA GLY A 27 -6.80 7.83 -4.73
C GLY A 27 -7.78 7.55 -3.59
N TYR A 28 -8.10 8.58 -2.84
CA TYR A 28 -8.95 8.46 -1.66
C TYR A 28 -10.20 9.31 -1.82
N LEU A 29 -11.36 8.65 -1.76
CA LEU A 29 -12.65 9.33 -1.65
C LEU A 29 -12.83 9.85 -0.22
N SER A 30 -12.21 9.17 0.74
CA SER A 30 -12.08 9.62 2.12
C SER A 30 -10.71 9.24 2.63
N SER A 31 -9.97 10.22 3.15
CA SER A 31 -8.65 10.01 3.77
C SER A 31 -8.71 10.05 5.30
N ALA A 32 -9.91 10.14 5.89
CA ALA A 32 -10.09 10.15 7.34
C ALA A 32 -9.52 8.86 7.94
N PRO A 33 -8.62 8.93 8.94
CA PRO A 33 -7.99 7.73 9.51
C PRO A 33 -8.97 6.69 10.05
N GLU A 34 -10.14 7.12 10.52
CA GLU A 34 -11.18 6.24 11.06
C GLU A 34 -11.89 5.43 9.98
N ARG A 35 -11.86 5.93 8.74
CA ARG A 35 -12.58 5.33 7.62
C ARG A 35 -12.01 5.80 6.30
N THR A 36 -10.95 5.16 5.84
CA THR A 36 -10.43 5.46 4.52
C THR A 36 -11.24 4.74 3.45
N VAL A 37 -11.50 5.42 2.35
CA VAL A 37 -12.15 4.84 1.18
C VAL A 37 -11.24 5.08 0.00
N ARG A 38 -10.67 4.01 -0.53
CA ARG A 38 -9.68 4.05 -1.60
C ARG A 38 -10.21 3.45 -2.89
N VAL A 39 -9.95 4.12 -3.99
CA VAL A 39 -10.12 3.56 -5.33
C VAL A 39 -8.74 3.26 -5.88
N ARG A 40 -8.56 2.07 -6.44
CA ARG A 40 -7.27 1.63 -6.98
C ARG A 40 -7.46 1.01 -8.36
N ILE A 41 -6.57 1.35 -9.28
CA ILE A 41 -6.40 0.61 -10.52
C ILE A 41 -5.06 -0.10 -10.41
N ARG A 42 -5.12 -1.44 -10.45
CA ARG A 42 -3.94 -2.29 -10.39
C ARG A 42 -3.87 -3.07 -11.69
N GLY A 43 -2.89 -2.74 -12.53
CA GLY A 43 -2.85 -3.28 -13.88
C GLY A 43 -4.09 -2.87 -14.66
N SER A 44 -4.94 -3.81 -15.04
CA SER A 44 -6.16 -3.57 -15.80
C SER A 44 -7.43 -3.76 -14.97
N LYS A 45 -7.32 -3.82 -13.64
CA LYS A 45 -8.48 -4.07 -12.75
C LYS A 45 -8.69 -2.93 -11.77
N GLY A 46 -9.95 -2.65 -11.48
CA GLY A 46 -10.34 -1.64 -10.49
C GLY A 46 -10.78 -2.28 -9.18
N TYR A 47 -10.51 -1.58 -8.07
CA TYR A 47 -10.88 -2.03 -6.73
C TYR A 47 -11.35 -0.86 -5.89
N LEU A 48 -12.35 -1.13 -5.04
CA LEU A 48 -12.79 -0.20 -4.02
C LEU A 48 -12.48 -0.83 -2.68
N THR A 49 -11.76 -0.09 -1.82
CA THR A 49 -11.30 -0.60 -0.52
C THR A 49 -11.74 0.36 0.58
N VAL A 50 -12.38 -0.18 1.61
CA VAL A 50 -12.75 0.57 2.81
C VAL A 50 -11.93 0.02 3.97
N LYS A 51 -11.23 0.90 4.70
CA LYS A 51 -10.43 0.49 5.86
C LYS A 51 -10.84 1.30 7.08
N GLY A 52 -10.94 0.61 8.22
CA GLY A 52 -11.19 1.23 9.49
C GLY A 52 -9.91 1.79 10.13
N LYS A 53 -10.04 2.25 11.38
CA LYS A 53 -8.91 2.80 12.12
C LYS A 53 -7.92 1.70 12.49
N ASN A 54 -6.62 2.02 12.43
CA ASN A 54 -5.56 1.13 12.90
C ASN A 54 -5.64 0.92 14.40
N THR A 55 -5.48 -0.35 14.83
CA THR A 55 -5.25 -0.71 16.22
C THR A 55 -3.93 -1.49 16.21
N GLY A 56 -2.83 -0.81 16.53
CA GLY A 56 -1.50 -1.36 16.31
C GLY A 56 -1.25 -1.61 14.84
N ILE A 57 -0.97 -2.86 14.45
CA ILE A 57 -0.76 -3.25 13.05
C ILE A 57 -2.02 -3.89 12.43
N ARG A 58 -3.14 -3.83 13.12
CA ARG A 58 -4.41 -4.47 12.72
C ARG A 58 -5.44 -3.40 12.35
N ARG A 59 -6.22 -3.66 11.29
CA ARG A 59 -7.35 -2.82 10.92
C ARG A 59 -8.38 -3.60 10.10
N ALA A 60 -9.62 -3.16 10.16
CA ALA A 60 -10.67 -3.69 9.29
C ALA A 60 -10.38 -3.31 7.85
N GLU A 61 -10.59 -4.25 6.93
CA GLU A 61 -10.42 -4.03 5.50
C GLU A 61 -11.51 -4.74 4.73
N PHE A 62 -12.16 -4.01 3.83
CA PHE A 62 -13.17 -4.54 2.91
C PHE A 62 -12.75 -4.13 1.50
N GLU A 63 -12.48 -5.10 0.64
CA GLU A 63 -12.02 -4.84 -0.72
C GLU A 63 -12.90 -5.56 -1.73
N TYR A 64 -13.32 -4.84 -2.75
CA TYR A 64 -14.17 -5.36 -3.81
C TYR A 64 -13.64 -4.95 -5.17
N GLU A 65 -13.62 -5.90 -6.10
CA GLU A 65 -13.31 -5.57 -7.49
C GLU A 65 -14.51 -4.84 -8.09
N ILE A 66 -14.23 -3.76 -8.82
CA ILE A 66 -15.25 -2.96 -9.50
C ILE A 66 -14.87 -2.83 -10.98
N PRO A 67 -15.83 -2.48 -11.86
CA PRO A 67 -15.51 -2.26 -13.27
C PRO A 67 -14.39 -1.21 -13.43
N LEU A 68 -13.48 -1.46 -14.35
CA LEU A 68 -12.37 -0.54 -14.60
C LEU A 68 -12.87 0.87 -14.93
N ALA A 69 -13.92 0.98 -15.75
CA ALA A 69 -14.49 2.28 -16.11
C ALA A 69 -15.00 3.04 -14.89
N ASP A 70 -15.58 2.33 -13.91
CA ASP A 70 -16.03 2.95 -12.66
C ASP A 70 -14.86 3.42 -11.83
N ALA A 71 -13.80 2.61 -11.74
CA ALA A 71 -12.61 2.98 -11.01
C ALA A 71 -11.97 4.24 -11.61
N GLU A 72 -11.89 4.33 -12.92
CA GLU A 72 -11.36 5.52 -13.61
C GLU A 72 -12.19 6.76 -13.30
N ALA A 73 -13.50 6.64 -13.34
CA ALA A 73 -14.41 7.75 -13.02
C ALA A 73 -14.28 8.17 -11.56
N MET A 74 -14.17 7.19 -10.65
CA MET A 74 -14.04 7.47 -9.21
C MET A 74 -12.71 8.13 -8.87
N LEU A 75 -11.62 7.81 -9.58
CA LEU A 75 -10.33 8.48 -9.36
C LEU A 75 -10.44 9.98 -9.58
N ALA A 76 -11.27 10.40 -10.53
CA ALA A 76 -11.51 11.83 -10.79
C ALA A 76 -12.29 12.52 -9.67
N LEU A 77 -12.99 11.75 -8.82
CA LEU A 77 -13.75 12.27 -7.67
C LEU A 77 -12.92 12.31 -6.38
N CYS A 78 -11.70 11.79 -6.40
CA CYS A 78 -10.87 11.71 -5.20
C CYS A 78 -10.41 13.09 -4.73
N GLU A 79 -10.09 13.19 -3.44
CA GLU A 79 -9.72 14.44 -2.77
C GLU A 79 -8.45 15.07 -3.34
N THR A 80 -7.51 14.24 -3.81
CA THR A 80 -6.21 14.67 -4.32
C THR A 80 -5.87 13.90 -5.58
N PRO A 81 -4.85 14.32 -6.35
CA PRO A 81 -4.37 13.53 -7.48
C PRO A 81 -3.96 12.12 -7.07
N PRO A 82 -4.08 11.13 -7.96
CA PRO A 82 -3.72 9.75 -7.62
C PRO A 82 -2.27 9.59 -7.19
N VAL A 83 -2.04 8.72 -6.22
CA VAL A 83 -0.71 8.24 -5.87
C VAL A 83 -0.38 7.11 -6.84
N GLU A 84 0.77 7.21 -7.47
CA GLU A 84 1.23 6.22 -8.46
C GLU A 84 2.44 5.47 -7.94
N LYS A 85 2.46 4.16 -8.17
CA LYS A 85 3.57 3.30 -7.77
C LYS A 85 3.61 2.05 -8.63
N THR A 86 4.74 1.34 -8.58
CA THR A 86 4.86 0.01 -9.15
C THR A 86 5.10 -0.96 -8.02
N ARG A 87 4.30 -2.02 -7.96
CA ARG A 87 4.39 -3.05 -6.93
C ARG A 87 5.10 -4.28 -7.47
N TYR A 88 6.10 -4.73 -6.71
CA TYR A 88 6.84 -5.96 -6.99
C TYR A 88 6.55 -6.95 -5.89
N LEU A 89 6.37 -8.22 -6.26
CA LEU A 89 6.19 -9.30 -5.29
C LEU A 89 7.48 -10.10 -5.21
N GLU A 90 7.92 -10.37 -3.99
CA GLU A 90 9.13 -11.17 -3.76
C GLU A 90 8.88 -12.13 -2.61
N ASP A 91 9.02 -13.43 -2.89
CA ASP A 91 8.90 -14.46 -1.86
C ASP A 91 10.18 -14.56 -1.05
N TYR A 92 10.05 -14.60 0.27
CA TYR A 92 11.20 -14.76 1.15
C TYR A 92 10.79 -15.47 2.43
N ALA A 93 11.46 -16.59 2.71
CA ALA A 93 11.28 -17.35 3.95
C ALA A 93 9.81 -17.65 4.28
N GLY A 94 9.04 -18.07 3.27
CA GLY A 94 7.65 -18.50 3.44
C GLY A 94 6.61 -17.40 3.34
N PHE A 95 7.01 -16.17 3.13
CA PHE A 95 6.09 -15.03 2.98
C PHE A 95 6.31 -14.33 1.65
N THR A 96 5.25 -13.69 1.15
CA THR A 96 5.35 -12.83 -0.03
C THR A 96 5.39 -11.38 0.44
N TRP A 97 6.49 -10.70 0.10
CA TRP A 97 6.63 -9.26 0.37
C TRP A 97 6.12 -8.46 -0.82
N GLU A 98 5.42 -7.37 -0.51
CA GLU A 98 4.97 -6.40 -1.52
C GLU A 98 5.88 -5.18 -1.44
N ILE A 99 6.63 -4.93 -2.52
CA ILE A 99 7.59 -3.83 -2.56
C ILE A 99 7.07 -2.76 -3.51
N ASP A 100 6.79 -1.57 -2.97
CA ASP A 100 6.24 -0.45 -3.72
C ASP A 100 7.32 0.60 -4.00
N ILE A 101 7.56 0.86 -5.28
CA ILE A 101 8.42 1.96 -5.72
C ILE A 101 7.50 3.06 -6.22
N PHE A 102 7.51 4.19 -5.52
CA PHE A 102 6.62 5.30 -5.81
C PHE A 102 7.14 6.16 -6.96
N ALA A 103 6.19 6.77 -7.68
CA ALA A 103 6.46 7.68 -8.79
C ALA A 103 5.78 9.02 -8.53
N GLY A 104 5.94 9.97 -9.46
CA GLY A 104 5.28 11.26 -9.36
C GLY A 104 5.69 12.06 -8.14
N ALA A 105 4.72 12.60 -7.40
CA ALA A 105 4.96 13.44 -6.24
C ALA A 105 5.68 12.71 -5.10
N ASN A 106 5.62 11.37 -5.07
CA ASN A 106 6.27 10.55 -4.03
C ASN A 106 7.54 9.85 -4.54
N ALA A 107 8.08 10.29 -5.68
CA ALA A 107 9.27 9.68 -6.27
C ALA A 107 10.43 9.68 -5.25
N GLY A 108 11.16 8.57 -5.20
CA GLY A 108 12.24 8.36 -4.25
C GLY A 108 11.85 7.51 -3.06
N LEU A 109 10.55 7.39 -2.78
CA LEU A 109 10.06 6.56 -1.68
C LEU A 109 9.96 5.10 -2.13
N ARG A 110 10.47 4.20 -1.31
CA ARG A 110 10.43 2.74 -1.53
C ARG A 110 10.02 2.07 -0.24
N VAL A 111 8.92 1.34 -0.26
CA VAL A 111 8.33 0.73 0.94
C VAL A 111 8.05 -0.74 0.68
N ALA A 112 8.25 -1.58 1.70
CA ALA A 112 7.91 -2.99 1.61
C ALA A 112 6.91 -3.34 2.70
N GLU A 113 5.93 -4.16 2.36
CA GLU A 113 4.90 -4.61 3.28
C GLU A 113 4.86 -6.13 3.34
N ILE A 114 4.61 -6.66 4.54
CA ILE A 114 4.37 -8.07 4.75
C ILE A 114 3.04 -8.23 5.50
N GLU A 115 2.15 -9.04 4.96
CA GLU A 115 0.88 -9.35 5.60
C GLU A 115 1.05 -10.60 6.43
N LEU A 116 0.56 -10.57 7.67
CA LEU A 116 0.74 -11.64 8.66
C LEU A 116 -0.61 -12.21 9.07
N PRO A 117 -0.70 -13.52 9.36
CA PRO A 117 -1.94 -14.12 9.85
C PRO A 117 -2.30 -13.72 11.28
N ALA A 118 -1.32 -13.27 12.07
CA ALA A 118 -1.52 -12.81 13.44
C ALA A 118 -0.47 -11.76 13.79
N GLU A 119 -0.75 -10.94 14.81
CA GLU A 119 0.16 -9.85 15.20
C GLU A 119 1.51 -10.33 15.71
N ASP A 120 1.54 -11.51 16.31
CA ASP A 120 2.74 -12.10 16.89
C ASP A 120 3.42 -13.13 15.98
N THR A 121 3.01 -13.20 14.71
CA THR A 121 3.62 -14.13 13.76
C THR A 121 5.10 -13.81 13.56
N ALA A 122 5.96 -14.82 13.75
CA ALA A 122 7.38 -14.67 13.48
C ALA A 122 7.66 -14.73 11.98
N PHE A 123 8.57 -13.91 11.52
CA PHE A 123 9.02 -13.93 10.13
C PHE A 123 10.49 -13.52 10.07
N LYS A 124 11.16 -13.90 8.99
CA LYS A 124 12.54 -13.46 8.75
C LYS A 124 12.52 -12.19 7.90
N LYS A 125 13.28 -11.19 8.34
CA LYS A 125 13.40 -9.94 7.61
C LYS A 125 14.50 -10.07 6.55
N PRO A 126 14.21 -9.82 5.25
CA PRO A 126 15.24 -9.82 4.23
C PRO A 126 16.29 -8.74 4.48
N ASP A 127 17.50 -8.94 3.98
CA ASP A 127 18.59 -7.98 4.17
C ASP A 127 18.28 -6.59 3.60
N TRP A 128 17.44 -6.52 2.55
CA TRP A 128 17.06 -5.27 1.92
C TRP A 128 15.96 -4.51 2.68
N ALA A 129 15.30 -5.13 3.64
CA ALA A 129 14.30 -4.46 4.47
C ALA A 129 15.01 -3.65 5.56
N GLY A 130 14.72 -2.36 5.59
CA GLY A 130 15.35 -1.43 6.52
C GLY A 130 14.52 -1.14 7.76
N VAL A 131 14.43 0.15 8.10
CA VAL A 131 13.71 0.60 9.28
C VAL A 131 12.22 0.28 9.17
N GLU A 132 11.64 -0.22 10.25
CA GLU A 132 10.18 -0.43 10.31
C GLU A 132 9.47 0.89 10.51
N VAL A 133 8.42 1.12 9.69
CA VAL A 133 7.61 2.34 9.73
C VAL A 133 6.12 2.04 9.89
N SER A 134 5.80 0.88 10.41
CA SER A 134 4.41 0.38 10.51
C SER A 134 3.46 1.35 11.22
N GLY A 135 3.90 2.00 12.28
CA GLY A 135 3.06 2.93 13.03
C GLY A 135 3.26 4.39 12.66
N ASP A 136 4.06 4.67 11.64
CA ASP A 136 4.38 6.05 11.25
C ASP A 136 3.40 6.53 10.19
N ALA A 137 2.49 7.43 10.58
CA ALA A 137 1.45 7.93 9.70
C ALA A 137 1.98 8.63 8.44
N ARG A 138 3.22 9.13 8.47
CA ARG A 138 3.83 9.77 7.29
C ARG A 138 3.91 8.81 6.08
N TYR A 139 3.96 7.51 6.34
CA TYR A 139 4.10 6.48 5.30
C TYR A 139 2.78 5.80 4.95
N TYR A 140 1.66 6.22 5.51
CA TYR A 140 0.35 5.73 5.10
C TYR A 140 0.05 6.26 3.70
N ASN A 141 -0.48 5.42 2.83
CA ASN A 141 -0.82 5.84 1.47
C ASN A 141 -1.81 7.00 1.47
N SER A 142 -2.77 7.01 2.40
CA SER A 142 -3.72 8.12 2.54
C SER A 142 -3.02 9.43 2.91
N SER A 143 -2.00 9.36 3.78
CA SER A 143 -1.22 10.54 4.14
C SER A 143 -0.34 11.00 2.98
N LEU A 144 0.23 10.08 2.22
CA LEU A 144 1.07 10.41 1.07
C LEU A 144 0.29 11.11 -0.04
N SER A 145 -1.03 10.87 -0.13
CA SER A 145 -1.87 11.58 -1.09
C SER A 145 -2.04 13.05 -0.73
N LEU A 146 -2.05 13.37 0.57
CA LEU A 146 -2.22 14.73 1.10
C LEU A 146 -0.88 15.44 1.31
N HIS A 147 0.12 14.70 1.77
CA HIS A 147 1.44 15.21 2.14
C HIS A 147 2.50 14.34 1.46
N PRO A 148 2.84 14.62 0.20
CA PRO A 148 3.80 13.82 -0.54
C PRO A 148 5.17 13.73 0.12
N TYR A 149 5.84 12.61 -0.12
CA TYR A 149 7.19 12.35 0.35
C TYR A 149 8.19 13.32 -0.25
N GLN A 150 9.11 13.78 0.56
CA GLN A 150 10.17 14.70 0.13
C GLN A 150 11.55 14.24 0.56
#